data_2e8b97da839f8f60fd96515bc927e199
#
_entry.id   2e8b97da839f8f60fd96515bc927e199
#
_cell.length_a   1.000
_cell.length_b   1.000
_cell.length_c   1.000
_cell.angle_alpha   90.00
_cell.angle_beta   90.00
_cell.angle_gamma   90.00
#
_symmetry.space_group_name_H-M   'P 1'
#
loop_
_entity.id
_entity.type
_entity.pdbx_description
1 polymer ?
#
loop_
_entity_poly.entity_id
_entity_poly.type
_entity_poly.pdbx_seq_one_letter_code
_entity_poly.pdbx_strand_id
1 'polypeptide(L)'
;YDPNKWNLLSLFSGCGGLDLGFELAGLKAVMGEEVMEAAFAEKKVFDENINNNVFNTIYVNDIFDEARETYAQNAGKYIYMDKSDIRKIKEFPKADIVLGGFPCPGFSEAGPRLVDDKRNFLYLHFIRCLMQSKPKIFVAENVKGMMTLGKGEVFKQIVQDFAAAGYTIYHKLLNSVEYGVPQIRERVILVGVRNDIDFEYVHPEPTHGYGIDGLKEVVTLRDAIGDLEDDPGDYFTGSYSTIFMSRNRKKLWSQPSFTIQASGRQAPIHPAGAPMEHVGKDR
;
A
#
# COMPACT_ATOMS: atom_id res chain seq x y z
N TYR A 1 3.78 13.02 -20.25
CA TYR A 1 2.39 13.48 -20.07
C TYR A 1 1.57 13.18 -21.32
N ASP A 2 0.46 12.49 -21.15
CA ASP A 2 -0.50 12.18 -22.21
C ASP A 2 -1.79 12.98 -21.93
N PRO A 3 -2.18 13.93 -22.81
CA PRO A 3 -3.36 14.78 -22.58
C PRO A 3 -4.69 14.01 -22.64
N ASN A 4 -4.69 12.79 -23.17
CA ASN A 4 -5.88 11.94 -23.31
C ASN A 4 -6.02 10.93 -22.17
N LYS A 5 -5.10 10.92 -21.21
CA LYS A 5 -5.09 9.99 -20.09
C LYS A 5 -4.98 10.72 -18.76
N TRP A 6 -5.35 10.03 -17.69
CA TRP A 6 -5.07 10.50 -16.33
C TRP A 6 -3.62 10.21 -15.98
N ASN A 7 -2.80 11.25 -15.90
CA ASN A 7 -1.37 11.13 -15.65
C ASN A 7 -1.12 10.99 -14.15
N LEU A 8 -0.46 9.91 -13.75
CA LEU A 8 -0.15 9.56 -12.37
C LEU A 8 1.30 9.88 -12.03
N LEU A 9 1.50 10.41 -10.83
CA LEU A 9 2.79 10.59 -10.19
C LEU A 9 2.76 9.80 -8.88
N SER A 10 3.73 8.92 -8.67
CA SER A 10 3.82 8.05 -7.49
C SER A 10 5.06 8.36 -6.67
N LEU A 11 4.86 8.67 -5.39
CA LEU A 11 5.92 8.99 -4.44
C LEU A 11 5.97 7.93 -3.34
N PHE A 12 7.19 7.59 -2.91
CA PHE A 12 7.38 6.48 -1.95
C PHE A 12 6.72 5.20 -2.46
N SER A 13 6.89 4.96 -3.75
CA SER A 13 6.12 3.95 -4.50
C SER A 13 6.36 2.52 -4.03
N GLY A 14 7.49 2.26 -3.37
CA GLY A 14 7.90 0.91 -3.06
C GLY A 14 7.99 0.06 -4.33
N CYS A 15 7.45 -1.14 -4.30
CA CYS A 15 7.36 -2.02 -5.46
C CYS A 15 6.13 -1.78 -6.36
N GLY A 16 5.38 -0.70 -6.14
CA GLY A 16 4.28 -0.29 -7.02
C GLY A 16 2.90 -0.89 -6.71
N GLY A 17 2.67 -1.39 -5.50
CA GLY A 17 1.40 -2.04 -5.17
C GLY A 17 0.18 -1.12 -5.28
N LEU A 18 0.31 0.15 -4.88
CA LEU A 18 -0.78 1.14 -5.02
C LEU A 18 -1.01 1.49 -6.49
N ASP A 19 0.08 1.66 -7.24
CA ASP A 19 0.05 1.96 -8.68
C ASP A 19 -0.61 0.84 -9.47
N LEU A 20 -0.27 -0.42 -9.19
CA LEU A 20 -0.87 -1.59 -9.81
C LEU A 20 -2.40 -1.61 -9.60
N GLY A 21 -2.87 -1.24 -8.41
CA GLY A 21 -4.30 -1.11 -8.14
C GLY A 21 -4.99 -0.11 -9.07
N PHE A 22 -4.37 1.04 -9.33
CA PHE A 22 -4.87 2.02 -10.29
C PHE A 22 -4.83 1.49 -11.73
N GLU A 23 -3.74 0.85 -12.12
CA GLU A 23 -3.60 0.29 -13.47
C GLU A 23 -4.63 -0.81 -13.75
N LEU A 24 -4.86 -1.71 -12.81
CA LEU A 24 -5.90 -2.73 -12.92
C LEU A 24 -7.31 -2.12 -12.95
N ALA A 25 -7.59 -1.13 -12.11
CA ALA A 25 -8.88 -0.42 -12.14
C ALA A 25 -9.11 0.29 -13.47
N GLY A 26 -8.08 0.87 -14.05
CA GLY A 26 -8.14 1.51 -15.36
C GLY A 26 -8.36 0.51 -16.50
N LEU A 27 -7.73 -0.65 -16.46
CA LEU A 27 -8.01 -1.75 -17.41
C LEU A 27 -9.46 -2.23 -17.29
N LYS A 28 -9.96 -2.43 -16.05
CA LYS A 28 -11.36 -2.78 -15.81
C LYS A 28 -12.32 -1.76 -16.42
N ALA A 29 -12.04 -0.46 -16.25
CA ALA A 29 -12.90 0.61 -16.76
C ALA A 29 -12.99 0.64 -18.30
N VAL A 30 -11.92 0.27 -19.01
CA VAL A 30 -11.87 0.34 -20.49
C VAL A 30 -12.19 -1.00 -21.13
N MET A 31 -11.71 -2.10 -20.56
CA MET A 31 -11.70 -3.42 -21.20
C MET A 31 -12.59 -4.45 -20.48
N GLY A 32 -13.15 -4.08 -19.32
CA GLY A 32 -14.02 -4.96 -18.54
C GLY A 32 -13.28 -5.80 -17.49
N GLU A 33 -14.06 -6.49 -16.67
CA GLU A 33 -13.58 -7.25 -15.50
C GLU A 33 -12.76 -8.47 -15.91
N GLU A 34 -13.18 -9.19 -16.93
CA GLU A 34 -12.49 -10.39 -17.40
C GLU A 34 -11.03 -10.11 -17.82
N VAL A 35 -10.80 -9.01 -18.56
CA VAL A 35 -9.45 -8.62 -18.97
C VAL A 35 -8.63 -8.18 -17.76
N MET A 36 -9.23 -7.46 -16.81
CA MET A 36 -8.55 -7.05 -15.57
C MET A 36 -8.15 -8.26 -14.72
N GLU A 37 -9.02 -9.24 -14.55
CA GLU A 37 -8.73 -10.47 -13.81
C GLU A 37 -7.61 -11.28 -14.48
N ALA A 38 -7.67 -11.44 -15.80
CA ALA A 38 -6.61 -12.09 -16.56
C ALA A 38 -5.27 -11.35 -16.48
N ALA A 39 -5.29 -10.01 -16.53
CA ALA A 39 -4.10 -9.18 -16.37
C ALA A 39 -3.52 -9.24 -14.94
N PHE A 40 -4.35 -9.42 -13.93
CA PHE A 40 -3.91 -9.63 -12.56
C PHE A 40 -3.27 -11.01 -12.38
N ALA A 41 -3.82 -12.05 -13.02
CA ALA A 41 -3.30 -13.41 -12.92
C ALA A 41 -2.01 -13.63 -13.73
N GLU A 42 -1.90 -12.99 -14.90
CA GLU A 42 -0.81 -13.23 -15.85
C GLU A 42 -0.14 -11.93 -16.30
N LYS A 43 1.14 -11.77 -15.94
CA LYS A 43 1.94 -10.59 -16.34
C LYS A 43 1.93 -10.34 -17.86
N LYS A 44 1.94 -11.38 -18.68
CA LYS A 44 1.90 -11.23 -20.14
C LYS A 44 0.63 -10.50 -20.58
N VAL A 45 -0.53 -10.88 -20.05
CA VAL A 45 -1.81 -10.23 -20.37
C VAL A 45 -1.80 -8.76 -19.91
N PHE A 46 -1.23 -8.49 -18.73
CA PHE A 46 -1.03 -7.13 -18.24
C PHE A 46 -0.18 -6.29 -19.21
N ASP A 47 1.00 -6.80 -19.60
CA ASP A 47 1.95 -6.12 -20.50
C ASP A 47 1.34 -5.81 -21.89
N GLU A 48 0.54 -6.72 -22.43
CA GLU A 48 -0.14 -6.54 -23.72
C GLU A 48 -1.23 -5.46 -23.67
N ASN A 49 -1.86 -5.26 -22.52
CA ASN A 49 -3.03 -4.38 -22.38
C ASN A 49 -2.75 -3.03 -21.69
N ILE A 50 -1.61 -2.88 -21.00
CA ILE A 50 -1.34 -1.69 -20.19
C ILE A 50 -1.39 -0.36 -20.97
N ASN A 51 -1.07 -0.40 -22.27
CA ASN A 51 -1.11 0.80 -23.11
C ASN A 51 -2.53 1.29 -23.43
N ASN A 52 -3.54 0.43 -23.28
CA ASN A 52 -4.96 0.77 -23.47
C ASN A 52 -5.58 1.41 -22.21
N ASN A 53 -4.83 1.50 -21.12
CA ASN A 53 -5.27 2.01 -19.84
C ASN A 53 -5.64 3.50 -19.87
N VAL A 54 -6.65 3.91 -19.10
CA VAL A 54 -7.00 5.33 -18.91
C VAL A 54 -5.96 6.05 -18.04
N PHE A 55 -5.22 5.31 -17.22
CA PHE A 55 -4.15 5.86 -16.40
C PHE A 55 -2.80 5.76 -17.12
N ASN A 56 -1.95 6.73 -16.87
CA ASN A 56 -0.60 6.80 -17.42
C ASN A 56 0.37 7.24 -16.34
N THR A 57 1.05 6.28 -15.71
CA THR A 57 2.09 6.57 -14.72
C THR A 57 3.29 7.19 -15.43
N ILE A 58 3.58 8.46 -15.13
CA ILE A 58 4.61 9.26 -15.80
C ILE A 58 5.88 9.45 -14.97
N TYR A 59 5.78 9.31 -13.64
CA TYR A 59 6.88 9.56 -12.71
C TYR A 59 6.69 8.71 -11.46
N VAL A 60 7.77 8.07 -11.05
CA VAL A 60 7.83 7.23 -9.84
C VAL A 60 9.04 7.64 -9.03
N ASN A 61 8.91 7.77 -7.71
CA ASN A 61 10.02 8.03 -6.80
C ASN A 61 10.05 7.05 -5.64
N ASP A 62 11.17 6.40 -5.47
CA ASP A 62 11.54 5.68 -4.24
C ASP A 62 13.05 5.69 -4.07
N ILE A 63 13.53 5.77 -2.83
CA ILE A 63 14.96 5.82 -2.52
C ILE A 63 15.63 4.44 -2.55
N PHE A 64 14.87 3.35 -2.36
CA PHE A 64 15.39 1.99 -2.28
C PHE A 64 15.54 1.36 -3.66
N ASP A 65 16.76 0.87 -3.96
CA ASP A 65 17.07 0.23 -5.24
C ASP A 65 16.24 -1.03 -5.45
N GLU A 66 16.13 -1.88 -4.45
CA GLU A 66 15.39 -3.15 -4.52
C GLU A 66 13.89 -2.93 -4.80
N ALA A 67 13.31 -1.88 -4.23
CA ALA A 67 11.93 -1.51 -4.48
C ALA A 67 11.72 -1.09 -5.95
N ARG A 68 12.61 -0.23 -6.48
CA ARG A 68 12.55 0.24 -7.86
C ARG A 68 12.81 -0.88 -8.88
N GLU A 69 13.75 -1.79 -8.59
CA GLU A 69 14.01 -2.95 -9.44
C GLU A 69 12.77 -3.85 -9.53
N THR A 70 12.14 -4.14 -8.40
CA THR A 70 10.88 -4.91 -8.36
C THR A 70 9.77 -4.17 -9.12
N TYR A 71 9.64 -2.87 -8.92
CA TYR A 71 8.68 -2.05 -9.66
C TYR A 71 8.92 -2.15 -11.17
N ALA A 72 10.16 -1.95 -11.63
CA ALA A 72 10.53 -1.98 -13.04
C ALA A 72 10.22 -3.33 -13.71
N GLN A 73 10.42 -4.45 -13.00
CA GLN A 73 10.12 -5.78 -13.51
C GLN A 73 8.61 -5.99 -13.74
N ASN A 74 7.76 -5.28 -13.01
CA ASN A 74 6.31 -5.47 -13.02
C ASN A 74 5.54 -4.37 -13.76
N ALA A 75 6.16 -3.23 -14.07
CA ALA A 75 5.48 -2.06 -14.62
C ALA A 75 4.92 -2.21 -16.04
N GLY A 76 5.26 -3.27 -16.79
CA GLY A 76 4.76 -3.55 -18.14
C GLY A 76 5.19 -2.56 -19.22
N LYS A 77 5.73 -1.40 -18.85
CA LYS A 77 6.21 -0.34 -19.75
C LYS A 77 7.33 0.45 -19.09
N TYR A 78 8.10 1.20 -19.91
CA TYR A 78 9.09 2.11 -19.36
C TYR A 78 8.42 3.27 -18.60
N ILE A 79 8.87 3.47 -17.35
CA ILE A 79 8.45 4.58 -16.49
C ILE A 79 9.71 5.28 -15.97
N TYR A 80 9.70 6.61 -15.94
CA TYR A 80 10.79 7.36 -15.34
C TYR A 80 10.80 7.17 -13.82
N MET A 81 11.88 6.58 -13.31
CA MET A 81 12.06 6.29 -11.88
C MET A 81 13.14 7.17 -11.29
N ASP A 82 12.75 8.09 -10.41
CA ASP A 82 13.65 8.96 -9.68
C ASP A 82 14.11 8.28 -8.38
N LYS A 83 15.42 8.08 -8.22
CA LYS A 83 16.05 7.50 -7.04
C LYS A 83 16.45 8.52 -5.99
N SER A 84 16.15 9.78 -6.22
CA SER A 84 16.53 10.87 -5.33
C SER A 84 15.77 10.80 -4.02
N ASP A 85 16.45 11.18 -2.94
CA ASP A 85 15.75 11.52 -1.71
C ASP A 85 14.75 12.65 -1.99
N ILE A 86 13.50 12.46 -1.65
CA ILE A 86 12.42 13.41 -1.93
C ILE A 86 12.71 14.83 -1.42
N ARG A 87 13.53 14.95 -0.37
CA ARG A 87 13.99 16.24 0.18
C ARG A 87 14.86 17.03 -0.78
N LYS A 88 15.52 16.35 -1.74
CA LYS A 88 16.43 16.91 -2.73
C LYS A 88 15.76 17.19 -4.07
N ILE A 89 14.58 16.64 -4.33
CA ILE A 89 13.83 16.89 -5.55
C ILE A 89 13.37 18.34 -5.54
N LYS A 90 13.76 19.14 -6.53
CA LYS A 90 13.42 20.55 -6.62
C LYS A 90 12.05 20.78 -7.22
N GLU A 91 11.74 20.05 -8.27
CA GLU A 91 10.53 20.22 -9.08
C GLU A 91 9.89 18.86 -9.35
N PHE A 92 8.57 18.82 -9.29
CA PHE A 92 7.76 17.67 -9.65
C PHE A 92 7.01 17.96 -10.96
N PRO A 93 6.84 16.96 -11.84
CA PRO A 93 6.06 17.14 -13.06
C PRO A 93 4.59 17.42 -12.74
N LYS A 94 3.87 18.01 -13.70
CA LYS A 94 2.42 18.09 -13.62
C LYS A 94 1.82 16.70 -13.72
N ALA A 95 0.81 16.45 -12.91
CA ALA A 95 0.06 15.20 -12.91
C ALA A 95 -1.41 15.46 -12.59
N ASP A 96 -2.29 14.57 -13.02
CA ASP A 96 -3.71 14.64 -12.70
C ASP A 96 -4.00 13.96 -11.35
N ILE A 97 -3.21 12.94 -11.02
CA ILE A 97 -3.33 12.16 -9.77
C ILE A 97 -1.94 12.00 -9.14
N VAL A 98 -1.85 12.16 -7.82
CA VAL A 98 -0.64 11.86 -7.05
C VAL A 98 -0.92 10.75 -6.05
N LEU A 99 -0.11 9.70 -6.10
CA LEU A 99 -0.17 8.56 -5.19
C LEU A 99 1.02 8.60 -4.24
N GLY A 100 0.87 8.05 -3.01
CA GLY A 100 2.02 7.83 -2.17
C GLY A 100 1.75 7.28 -0.78
N GLY A 101 2.71 6.45 -0.32
CA GLY A 101 2.75 5.91 1.02
C GLY A 101 3.94 6.47 1.80
N PHE A 102 3.88 7.74 2.22
CA PHE A 102 5.01 8.37 2.91
C PHE A 102 5.34 7.65 4.23
N PRO A 103 6.64 7.45 4.54
CA PRO A 103 7.04 6.72 5.73
C PRO A 103 6.72 7.50 7.01
N CYS A 104 6.17 6.81 7.98
CA CYS A 104 5.86 7.32 9.32
C CYS A 104 6.42 6.35 10.38
N PRO A 105 7.75 6.23 10.53
CA PRO A 105 8.34 5.21 11.39
C PRO A 105 8.02 5.42 12.89
N GLY A 106 7.83 6.65 13.34
CA GLY A 106 7.39 6.96 14.70
C GLY A 106 5.93 6.57 14.98
N PHE A 107 5.16 6.22 13.94
CA PHE A 107 3.74 5.88 14.04
C PHE A 107 3.49 4.37 13.99
N SER A 108 4.50 3.57 13.62
CA SER A 108 4.36 2.12 13.56
C SER A 108 4.23 1.51 14.95
N GLU A 109 3.21 0.68 15.17
CA GLU A 109 3.05 -0.09 16.40
C GLU A 109 4.16 -1.13 16.61
N ALA A 110 4.89 -1.45 15.56
CA ALA A 110 6.01 -2.40 15.56
C ALA A 110 7.37 -1.77 15.87
N GLY A 111 7.46 -0.44 16.03
CA GLY A 111 8.70 0.30 16.28
C GLY A 111 8.65 1.19 17.52
N PRO A 112 9.78 1.77 17.93
CA PRO A 112 9.79 2.82 18.95
C PRO A 112 8.99 4.01 18.44
N ARG A 113 7.94 4.38 19.16
CA ARG A 113 7.07 5.53 18.83
C ARG A 113 7.80 6.84 19.16
N LEU A 114 8.70 7.24 18.27
CA LEU A 114 9.47 8.49 18.41
C LEU A 114 8.78 9.61 17.62
N VAL A 115 8.17 10.56 18.34
CA VAL A 115 7.51 11.73 17.74
C VAL A 115 8.53 12.58 16.95
N ASP A 116 9.78 12.65 17.41
CA ASP A 116 10.84 13.48 16.83
C ASP A 116 11.62 12.82 15.68
N ASP A 117 11.18 11.67 15.17
CA ASP A 117 11.83 11.05 14.02
C ASP A 117 11.67 11.95 12.79
N LYS A 118 12.81 12.35 12.21
CA LYS A 118 12.83 13.25 11.03
C LYS A 118 12.05 12.71 9.82
N ARG A 119 11.82 11.40 9.75
CA ARG A 119 11.03 10.76 8.70
C ARG A 119 9.53 11.03 8.86
N ASN A 120 9.08 11.38 10.05
CA ASN A 120 7.68 11.75 10.29
C ASN A 120 7.28 13.02 9.53
N PHE A 121 8.24 13.84 9.10
CA PHE A 121 8.01 15.06 8.34
C PHE A 121 8.10 14.89 6.82
N LEU A 122 8.28 13.66 6.33
CA LEU A 122 8.35 13.41 4.88
C LEU A 122 7.02 13.67 4.17
N TYR A 123 5.89 13.63 4.89
CA TYR A 123 4.59 14.03 4.33
C TYR A 123 4.57 15.50 3.87
N LEU A 124 5.39 16.39 4.46
CA LEU A 124 5.51 17.78 3.99
C LEU A 124 6.08 17.87 2.57
N HIS A 125 6.94 16.92 2.19
CA HIS A 125 7.44 16.85 0.83
C HIS A 125 6.40 16.27 -0.14
N PHE A 126 5.50 15.42 0.35
CA PHE A 126 4.31 15.01 -0.41
C PHE A 126 3.40 16.24 -0.64
N ILE A 127 3.12 17.05 0.38
CA ILE A 127 2.37 18.31 0.24
C ILE A 127 3.06 19.26 -0.74
N ARG A 128 4.38 19.40 -0.67
CA ARG A 128 5.14 20.21 -1.63
C ARG A 128 4.92 19.72 -3.07
N CYS A 129 4.88 18.40 -3.29
CA CYS A 129 4.53 17.83 -4.59
C CYS A 129 3.11 18.25 -5.02
N LEU A 130 2.12 18.14 -4.12
CA LEU A 130 0.75 18.56 -4.41
C LEU A 130 0.66 20.04 -4.81
N MET A 131 1.39 20.90 -4.13
CA MET A 131 1.42 22.35 -4.45
C MET A 131 2.06 22.64 -5.82
N GLN A 132 3.06 21.87 -6.24
CA GLN A 132 3.74 22.03 -7.52
C GLN A 132 2.99 21.39 -8.68
N SER A 133 2.57 20.14 -8.51
CA SER A 133 1.89 19.34 -9.55
C SER A 133 0.42 19.71 -9.70
N LYS A 134 -0.21 20.22 -8.63
CA LYS A 134 -1.64 20.60 -8.54
C LYS A 134 -2.58 19.51 -9.09
N PRO A 135 -2.46 18.25 -8.62
CA PRO A 135 -3.31 17.19 -9.11
C PRO A 135 -4.77 17.46 -8.77
N LYS A 136 -5.68 16.87 -9.54
CA LYS A 136 -7.12 16.90 -9.26
C LYS A 136 -7.45 16.09 -8.02
N ILE A 137 -6.76 14.94 -7.87
CA ILE A 137 -6.96 14.00 -6.76
C ILE A 137 -5.58 13.54 -6.28
N PHE A 138 -5.45 13.29 -4.99
CA PHE A 138 -4.35 12.49 -4.47
C PHE A 138 -4.86 11.33 -3.61
N VAL A 139 -4.08 10.26 -3.53
CA VAL A 139 -4.32 9.14 -2.61
C VAL A 139 -3.06 8.91 -1.80
N ALA A 140 -3.20 8.97 -0.48
CA ALA A 140 -2.12 8.73 0.46
C ALA A 140 -2.46 7.55 1.38
N GLU A 141 -1.52 6.62 1.54
CA GLU A 141 -1.63 5.46 2.44
C GLU A 141 -0.72 5.62 3.64
N ASN A 142 -1.18 5.16 4.80
CA ASN A 142 -0.32 5.06 5.96
C ASN A 142 -0.79 3.99 6.96
N VAL A 143 0.05 3.70 7.94
CA VAL A 143 -0.26 2.72 8.99
C VAL A 143 -1.33 3.26 9.96
N LYS A 144 -2.15 2.35 10.53
CA LYS A 144 -3.17 2.65 11.55
C LYS A 144 -2.62 3.50 12.70
N GLY A 145 -1.37 3.23 13.13
CA GLY A 145 -0.73 3.96 14.24
C GLY A 145 -0.64 5.47 14.02
N MET A 146 -0.68 5.96 12.78
CA MET A 146 -0.74 7.38 12.47
C MET A 146 -1.97 8.07 13.08
N MET A 147 -3.11 7.38 13.14
CA MET A 147 -4.36 7.93 13.70
C MET A 147 -4.34 8.05 15.22
N THR A 148 -3.49 7.30 15.90
CA THR A 148 -3.47 7.22 17.38
C THR A 148 -2.28 7.92 18.03
N LEU A 149 -1.25 8.29 17.27
CA LEU A 149 -0.07 8.95 17.80
C LEU A 149 -0.42 10.35 18.37
N GLY A 150 0.18 10.67 19.52
CA GLY A 150 -0.08 11.94 20.19
C GLY A 150 -1.58 12.12 20.52
N LYS A 151 -2.28 11.03 20.86
CA LYS A 151 -3.73 11.01 21.10
C LYS A 151 -4.55 11.51 19.89
N GLY A 152 -4.02 11.32 18.65
CA GLY A 152 -4.68 11.72 17.42
C GLY A 152 -4.34 13.13 16.92
N GLU A 153 -3.65 13.95 17.71
CA GLU A 153 -3.34 15.34 17.32
C GLU A 153 -2.42 15.40 16.09
N VAL A 154 -1.51 14.44 15.94
CA VAL A 154 -0.62 14.38 14.76
C VAL A 154 -1.42 14.12 13.49
N PHE A 155 -2.36 13.17 13.54
CA PHE A 155 -3.22 12.89 12.39
C PHE A 155 -4.08 14.09 12.01
N LYS A 156 -4.67 14.73 13.01
CA LYS A 156 -5.47 15.96 12.83
C LYS A 156 -4.65 17.07 12.16
N GLN A 157 -3.39 17.26 12.59
CA GLN A 157 -2.51 18.24 11.96
C GLN A 157 -2.22 17.89 10.50
N ILE A 158 -1.92 16.62 10.18
CA ILE A 158 -1.68 16.16 8.81
C ILE A 158 -2.90 16.45 7.91
N VAL A 159 -4.11 16.15 8.40
CA VAL A 159 -5.35 16.45 7.66
C VAL A 159 -5.52 17.96 7.44
N GLN A 160 -5.22 18.78 8.44
CA GLN A 160 -5.27 20.25 8.31
C GLN A 160 -4.23 20.77 7.30
N ASP A 161 -3.03 20.23 7.30
CA ASP A 161 -1.96 20.64 6.38
C ASP A 161 -2.34 20.28 4.91
N PHE A 162 -2.95 19.12 4.67
CA PHE A 162 -3.50 18.77 3.35
C PHE A 162 -4.66 19.69 2.96
N ALA A 163 -5.55 20.01 3.89
CA ALA A 163 -6.65 20.95 3.64
C ALA A 163 -6.14 22.36 3.31
N ALA A 164 -5.11 22.83 4.01
CA ALA A 164 -4.45 24.11 3.75
C ALA A 164 -3.75 24.14 2.37
N ALA A 165 -3.35 22.97 1.83
CA ALA A 165 -2.83 22.85 0.48
C ALA A 165 -3.90 22.92 -0.62
N GLY A 166 -5.18 23.10 -0.27
CA GLY A 166 -6.29 23.32 -1.20
C GLY A 166 -7.09 22.07 -1.56
N TYR A 167 -7.16 21.08 -0.64
CA TYR A 167 -7.89 19.84 -0.85
C TYR A 167 -8.94 19.57 0.22
N THR A 168 -10.07 19.04 -0.17
CA THR A 168 -11.06 18.41 0.72
C THR A 168 -10.61 16.98 0.99
N ILE A 169 -10.49 16.59 2.27
CA ILE A 169 -9.87 15.32 2.68
C ILE A 169 -10.93 14.33 3.16
N TYR A 170 -10.94 13.16 2.53
CA TYR A 170 -11.73 11.99 2.93
C TYR A 170 -10.76 10.94 3.46
N HIS A 171 -11.05 10.38 4.62
CA HIS A 171 -10.19 9.34 5.19
C HIS A 171 -11.00 8.22 5.82
N LYS A 172 -10.50 6.99 5.70
CA LYS A 172 -11.08 5.80 6.33
C LYS A 172 -9.95 4.83 6.71
N LEU A 173 -10.11 4.17 7.84
CA LEU A 173 -9.28 3.01 8.18
C LEU A 173 -9.88 1.80 7.49
N LEU A 174 -9.11 1.18 6.59
CA LEU A 174 -9.51 0.01 5.84
C LEU A 174 -8.70 -1.21 6.29
N ASN A 175 -9.34 -2.38 6.29
CA ASN A 175 -8.67 -3.65 6.53
C ASN A 175 -8.71 -4.48 5.25
N SER A 176 -7.56 -4.86 4.72
CA SER A 176 -7.46 -5.58 3.45
C SER A 176 -8.27 -6.90 3.42
N VAL A 177 -8.49 -7.53 4.57
CA VAL A 177 -9.29 -8.76 4.68
C VAL A 177 -10.74 -8.54 4.26
N GLU A 178 -11.26 -7.33 4.46
CA GLU A 178 -12.62 -6.94 4.07
C GLU A 178 -12.79 -6.75 2.55
N TYR A 179 -11.68 -6.81 1.81
CA TYR A 179 -11.61 -6.64 0.36
C TYR A 179 -11.04 -7.88 -0.36
N GLY A 180 -11.06 -9.05 0.29
CA GLY A 180 -10.67 -10.32 -0.32
C GLY A 180 -9.17 -10.63 -0.29
N VAL A 181 -8.38 -9.87 0.45
CA VAL A 181 -6.95 -10.19 0.66
C VAL A 181 -6.82 -11.15 1.85
N PRO A 182 -6.13 -12.30 1.74
CA PRO A 182 -5.97 -13.27 2.83
C PRO A 182 -4.99 -12.78 3.91
N GLN A 183 -5.07 -11.50 4.29
CA GLN A 183 -4.16 -10.85 5.22
C GLN A 183 -4.88 -9.78 6.04
N ILE A 184 -4.72 -9.80 7.35
CA ILE A 184 -5.16 -8.72 8.23
C ILE A 184 -4.14 -7.59 8.11
N ARG A 185 -4.51 -6.53 7.38
CA ARG A 185 -3.68 -5.36 7.18
C ARG A 185 -4.53 -4.08 7.24
N GLU A 186 -4.45 -3.40 8.37
CA GLU A 186 -5.16 -2.15 8.58
C GLU A 186 -4.33 -0.96 8.11
N ARG A 187 -4.92 -0.14 7.23
CA ARG A 187 -4.30 1.06 6.68
C ARG A 187 -5.27 2.22 6.64
N VAL A 188 -4.80 3.40 7.01
CA VAL A 188 -5.56 4.61 6.76
C VAL A 188 -5.30 5.07 5.33
N ILE A 189 -6.39 5.25 4.59
CA ILE A 189 -6.37 5.80 3.24
C ILE A 189 -6.95 7.21 3.31
N LEU A 190 -6.16 8.18 2.85
CA LEU A 190 -6.59 9.56 2.69
C LEU A 190 -6.74 9.83 1.19
N VAL A 191 -7.90 10.34 0.82
CA VAL A 191 -8.17 10.81 -0.55
C VAL A 191 -8.43 12.31 -0.47
N GLY A 192 -7.63 13.08 -1.19
CA GLY A 192 -7.83 14.53 -1.30
C GLY A 192 -8.37 14.89 -2.67
N VAL A 193 -9.50 15.57 -2.69
CA VAL A 193 -10.08 16.16 -3.90
C VAL A 193 -9.81 17.66 -3.88
N ARG A 194 -9.26 18.20 -4.98
CA ARG A 194 -8.93 19.64 -5.05
C ARG A 194 -10.21 20.48 -4.95
N ASN A 195 -10.17 21.56 -4.17
CA ASN A 195 -11.35 22.33 -3.77
C ASN A 195 -12.12 23.02 -4.91
N ASP A 196 -11.51 23.13 -6.12
CA ASP A 196 -12.17 23.65 -7.32
C ASP A 196 -12.98 22.59 -8.10
N ILE A 197 -12.97 21.33 -7.60
CA ILE A 197 -13.67 20.20 -8.22
C ILE A 197 -14.90 19.87 -7.38
N ASP A 198 -16.05 19.95 -7.99
CA ASP A 198 -17.32 19.55 -7.37
C ASP A 198 -17.49 18.04 -7.46
N PHE A 199 -16.84 17.33 -6.52
CA PHE A 199 -16.88 15.88 -6.41
C PHE A 199 -16.74 15.44 -4.95
N GLU A 200 -17.71 14.69 -4.46
CA GLU A 200 -17.68 14.04 -3.17
C GLU A 200 -17.17 12.60 -3.30
N TYR A 201 -16.06 12.29 -2.64
CA TYR A 201 -15.50 10.95 -2.65
C TYR A 201 -16.10 10.08 -1.55
N VAL A 202 -16.49 8.87 -1.91
CA VAL A 202 -16.97 7.85 -0.97
C VAL A 202 -16.04 6.66 -1.01
N HIS A 203 -15.54 6.24 0.16
CA HIS A 203 -14.70 5.03 0.26
C HIS A 203 -15.52 3.80 -0.10
N PRO A 204 -14.91 2.80 -0.78
CA PRO A 204 -15.60 1.58 -1.14
C PRO A 204 -16.10 0.83 0.11
N GLU A 205 -17.26 0.22 -0.01
CA GLU A 205 -17.80 -0.66 1.03
C GLU A 205 -17.08 -2.02 1.01
N PRO A 206 -17.00 -2.71 2.16
CA PRO A 206 -16.46 -4.06 2.24
C PRO A 206 -17.14 -5.01 1.27
N THR A 207 -16.37 -5.91 0.67
CA THR A 207 -16.85 -6.97 -0.23
C THR A 207 -16.82 -8.35 0.42
N HIS A 208 -16.09 -8.50 1.53
CA HIS A 208 -15.89 -9.75 2.27
C HIS A 208 -16.12 -9.55 3.76
N GLY A 209 -16.64 -10.57 4.44
CA GLY A 209 -16.89 -10.55 5.88
C GLY A 209 -17.20 -11.95 6.42
N TYR A 210 -17.02 -12.16 7.72
CA TYR A 210 -17.30 -13.43 8.37
C TYR A 210 -18.81 -13.59 8.61
N GLY A 211 -19.46 -14.48 7.85
CA GLY A 211 -20.89 -14.78 8.04
C GLY A 211 -21.82 -13.58 7.95
N ILE A 212 -21.49 -12.58 7.14
CA ILE A 212 -22.29 -11.38 6.94
C ILE A 212 -23.09 -11.54 5.64
N ASP A 213 -24.42 -11.49 5.74
CA ASP A 213 -25.30 -11.58 4.59
C ASP A 213 -24.98 -10.51 3.55
N GLY A 214 -24.87 -10.94 2.29
CA GLY A 214 -24.56 -10.07 1.16
C GLY A 214 -23.06 -9.82 0.91
N LEU A 215 -22.18 -10.27 1.81
CA LEU A 215 -20.73 -10.26 1.59
C LEU A 215 -20.21 -11.67 1.23
N LYS A 216 -19.10 -11.70 0.49
CA LYS A 216 -18.35 -12.93 0.27
C LYS A 216 -17.66 -13.34 1.57
N GLU A 217 -17.44 -14.64 1.76
CA GLU A 217 -16.64 -15.12 2.89
C GLU A 217 -15.19 -14.62 2.80
N VAL A 218 -14.58 -14.41 3.96
CA VAL A 218 -13.19 -13.96 4.06
C VAL A 218 -12.26 -15.01 3.45
N VAL A 219 -11.35 -14.57 2.59
CA VAL A 219 -10.32 -15.43 2.00
C VAL A 219 -9.31 -15.85 3.08
N THR A 220 -9.09 -17.16 3.22
CA THR A 220 -8.26 -17.75 4.26
C THR A 220 -6.88 -18.12 3.73
N LEU A 221 -5.98 -18.54 4.63
CA LEU A 221 -4.69 -19.12 4.23
C LEU A 221 -4.89 -20.43 3.44
N ARG A 222 -5.93 -21.21 3.75
CA ARG A 222 -6.27 -22.42 2.99
C ARG A 222 -6.58 -22.11 1.53
N ASP A 223 -7.32 -21.03 1.28
CA ASP A 223 -7.69 -20.61 -0.06
C ASP A 223 -6.49 -20.06 -0.85
N ALA A 224 -5.55 -19.43 -0.16
CA ALA A 224 -4.42 -18.71 -0.76
C ALA A 224 -3.17 -19.56 -1.00
N ILE A 225 -2.85 -20.47 -0.08
CA ILE A 225 -1.61 -21.26 -0.06
C ILE A 225 -1.84 -22.72 0.38
N GLY A 226 -3.07 -23.24 0.26
CA GLY A 226 -3.39 -24.61 0.66
C GLY A 226 -2.67 -25.69 -0.16
N ASP A 227 -2.28 -25.36 -1.39
CA ASP A 227 -1.44 -26.16 -2.27
C ASP A 227 0.01 -26.35 -1.74
N LEU A 228 0.46 -25.49 -0.83
CA LEU A 228 1.79 -25.57 -0.20
C LEU A 228 1.77 -26.28 1.16
N GLU A 229 0.72 -27.03 1.48
CA GLU A 229 0.60 -27.69 2.79
C GLU A 229 1.71 -28.72 3.05
N ASP A 230 2.04 -29.53 2.02
CA ASP A 230 3.02 -30.61 2.09
C ASP A 230 4.41 -30.19 1.62
N ASP A 231 4.49 -29.18 0.75
CA ASP A 231 5.75 -28.64 0.22
C ASP A 231 5.71 -27.10 0.28
N PRO A 232 6.16 -26.49 1.37
CA PRO A 232 6.14 -25.05 1.54
C PRO A 232 7.08 -24.29 0.60
N GLY A 233 7.88 -25.00 -0.22
CA GLY A 233 8.86 -24.39 -1.12
C GLY A 233 9.98 -23.65 -0.37
N ASP A 234 10.47 -22.56 -0.93
CA ASP A 234 11.48 -21.71 -0.32
C ASP A 234 10.90 -20.93 0.87
N TYR A 235 11.58 -20.95 1.99
CA TYR A 235 11.18 -20.24 3.21
C TYR A 235 12.33 -19.44 3.80
N PHE A 236 11.97 -18.45 4.59
CA PHE A 236 12.95 -17.58 5.25
C PHE A 236 13.77 -18.35 6.29
N THR A 237 15.10 -18.39 6.11
CA THR A 237 16.06 -19.09 6.99
C THR A 237 16.92 -18.13 7.82
N GLY A 238 16.69 -16.81 7.72
CA GLY A 238 17.46 -15.80 8.43
C GLY A 238 17.09 -15.63 9.89
N SER A 239 17.83 -14.78 10.60
CA SER A 239 17.55 -14.44 11.99
C SER A 239 16.31 -13.56 12.13
N TYR A 240 15.56 -13.72 13.19
CA TYR A 240 14.42 -12.90 13.55
C TYR A 240 14.66 -12.10 14.82
N SER A 241 13.87 -11.03 15.02
CA SER A 241 14.01 -10.18 16.21
C SER A 241 13.46 -10.87 17.46
N THR A 242 14.27 -10.98 18.51
CA THR A 242 13.91 -11.53 19.81
C THR A 242 12.80 -10.71 20.53
N ILE A 243 12.66 -9.43 20.22
CA ILE A 243 11.62 -8.54 20.80
C ILE A 243 10.20 -9.07 20.60
N PHE A 244 9.98 -9.87 19.54
CA PHE A 244 8.66 -10.38 19.17
C PHE A 244 8.47 -11.88 19.45
N MET A 245 9.40 -12.51 20.14
CA MET A 245 9.36 -13.96 20.42
C MET A 245 8.18 -14.39 21.27
N SER A 246 7.64 -13.52 22.10
CA SER A 246 6.45 -13.80 22.92
C SER A 246 5.13 -13.87 22.12
N ARG A 247 5.16 -13.50 20.84
CA ARG A 247 3.97 -13.47 19.98
C ARG A 247 3.94 -14.72 19.11
N ASN A 248 2.96 -15.58 19.34
CA ASN A 248 2.67 -16.67 18.40
C ASN A 248 2.31 -16.09 17.04
N ARG A 249 3.14 -16.36 16.02
CA ARG A 249 2.98 -15.87 14.64
C ARG A 249 2.35 -16.91 13.72
N LYS A 250 1.87 -18.01 14.29
CA LYS A 250 1.14 -19.04 13.56
C LYS A 250 -0.34 -18.66 13.47
N LYS A 251 -0.89 -18.76 12.29
CA LYS A 251 -2.32 -18.72 12.02
C LYS A 251 -2.82 -20.09 11.62
N LEU A 252 -4.10 -20.35 11.86
CA LEU A 252 -4.76 -21.55 11.37
C LEU A 252 -5.04 -21.43 9.88
N TRP A 253 -5.17 -22.55 9.21
CA TRP A 253 -5.56 -22.61 7.80
C TRP A 253 -6.87 -21.87 7.50
N SER A 254 -7.82 -21.89 8.45
CA SER A 254 -9.12 -21.20 8.36
C SER A 254 -9.08 -19.70 8.67
N GLN A 255 -7.89 -19.12 8.81
CA GLN A 255 -7.72 -17.70 9.14
C GLN A 255 -6.92 -16.98 8.06
N PRO A 256 -7.11 -15.67 7.86
CA PRO A 256 -6.18 -14.84 7.09
C PRO A 256 -4.86 -14.66 7.83
N SER A 257 -3.80 -14.37 7.09
CA SER A 257 -2.45 -14.12 7.62
C SER A 257 -2.41 -12.89 8.51
N PHE A 258 -1.33 -12.77 9.30
CA PHE A 258 -0.89 -11.49 9.84
C PHE A 258 -0.38 -10.57 8.73
N THR A 259 -0.23 -9.27 9.02
CA THR A 259 0.45 -8.34 8.13
C THR A 259 1.85 -8.86 7.78
N ILE A 260 2.09 -9.15 6.50
CA ILE A 260 3.39 -9.54 5.97
C ILE A 260 4.24 -8.28 5.89
N GLN A 261 5.46 -8.33 6.45
CA GLN A 261 6.41 -7.23 6.48
C GLN A 261 7.50 -7.44 5.43
N ALA A 262 8.07 -6.35 4.93
CA ALA A 262 9.19 -6.38 3.98
C ALA A 262 10.51 -6.93 4.56
N SER A 263 10.58 -7.19 5.88
CA SER A 263 11.77 -7.74 6.53
C SER A 263 11.46 -9.07 7.21
N GLY A 264 12.45 -9.98 7.25
CA GLY A 264 12.32 -11.27 7.93
C GLY A 264 12.20 -11.21 9.46
N ARG A 265 12.27 -10.01 10.07
CA ARG A 265 12.22 -9.86 11.54
C ARG A 265 10.93 -10.34 12.18
N GLN A 266 9.84 -10.41 11.43
CA GLN A 266 8.52 -10.83 11.89
C GLN A 266 7.87 -11.77 10.87
N ALA A 267 8.64 -12.69 10.30
CA ALA A 267 8.12 -13.67 9.34
C ALA A 267 6.97 -14.48 9.97
N PRO A 268 5.82 -14.61 9.31
CA PRO A 268 4.77 -15.51 9.72
C PRO A 268 5.28 -16.97 9.71
N ILE A 269 4.70 -17.80 10.57
CA ILE A 269 4.95 -19.24 10.56
C ILE A 269 3.93 -19.89 9.63
N HIS A 270 4.39 -20.79 8.76
CA HIS A 270 3.52 -21.58 7.90
C HIS A 270 2.44 -22.31 8.72
N PRO A 271 1.18 -22.37 8.29
CA PRO A 271 0.09 -22.98 9.06
C PRO A 271 0.33 -24.44 9.44
N ALA A 272 1.03 -25.23 8.61
CA ALA A 272 1.44 -26.60 8.94
C ALA A 272 2.66 -26.68 9.86
N GLY A 273 3.44 -25.59 10.01
CA GLY A 273 4.63 -25.55 10.86
C GLY A 273 4.33 -25.76 12.34
N ALA A 274 5.32 -26.19 13.12
CA ALA A 274 5.19 -26.30 14.56
C ALA A 274 4.94 -24.91 15.21
N PRO A 275 4.22 -24.82 16.33
CA PRO A 275 4.13 -23.59 17.11
C PRO A 275 5.52 -23.12 17.55
N MET A 276 5.68 -21.81 17.75
CA MET A 276 6.90 -21.30 18.36
C MET A 276 7.06 -21.83 19.78
N GLU A 277 8.21 -22.42 20.06
CA GLU A 277 8.59 -22.84 21.41
C GLU A 277 9.56 -21.83 22.02
N HIS A 278 9.33 -21.49 23.29
CA HIS A 278 10.22 -20.60 24.03
C HIS A 278 11.33 -21.44 24.67
N VAL A 279 12.53 -21.35 24.09
CA VAL A 279 13.71 -22.13 24.53
C VAL A 279 14.70 -21.21 25.24
N GLY A 280 14.32 -20.65 26.39
CA GLY A 280 15.17 -19.80 27.20
C GLY A 280 14.89 -18.30 27.08
N LYS A 281 15.67 -17.45 27.79
CA LYS A 281 15.40 -16.04 27.97
C LYS A 281 15.36 -15.21 26.69
N ASP A 282 16.06 -15.66 25.65
CA ASP A 282 16.25 -14.97 24.36
C ASP A 282 16.01 -15.86 23.13
N ARG A 283 15.37 -17.05 23.29
CA ARG A 283 15.09 -18.01 22.19
C ARG A 283 13.71 -18.62 22.33
#